data_1f061424b86fdb67abdd1aa51b1da581
#
_entry.id   1f061424b86fdb67abdd1aa51b1da581
#
_cell.length_a   1.000
_cell.length_b   1.000
_cell.length_c   1.000
_cell.angle_alpha   90.00
_cell.angle_beta   90.00
_cell.angle_gamma   90.00
#
_symmetry.space_group_name_H-M   'P 1'
#
loop_
_entity.id
_entity.type
_entity.pdbx_description
1 polymer ?
#
loop_
_entity_poly.entity_id
_entity_poly.type
_entity_poly.pdbx_seq_one_letter_code
_entity_poly.pdbx_strand_id
1 'polypeptide(L)'
;MRVEARSFVSQPLISILTPVFDTPVPWLCEAIESVLAQVYENWELLLIDDGSTTTDLLRALPALAARDRRIRLVRLESHQGISAALNKGLDLASGEWVAFLDHDDVLEPDALYQNVRLLQENPAVDLIYSDEDKLTEQGFDSPILKPDWSPDFFLSCNYLCHLIFLRRDLVREVGGFQPEFDGSQDYDLLLRVSERTNRIQHIPRVLYHWRRSDNSSASDVRQKPGQLEASWRAIEAHLKRRGEAAHVTVDWRTHAFCVRRELLEPRKISVIIPSSHDSESLKRLIENLISKTSYPNYDIVVLQLGDRDKVHDRCGDFRVLRFRDAANASATKNYAVQQTDSPWLLFLDPGAEPIEADWLTIMAEHVQRSEVGAVGARLISPKDTIEHAGFVLGVNGIAQSAFHGFPAEHPGVNRQLQMIRNYSAVSGVCMLTRRDVFQQIGGFDEALSDGLADIDLCLKMRRAGYLIVYTPLAKLYSNTPAREERDLTNEAIMRQRWSDILEQDPYYNPNLSRARADFVVGK
;
A
#
# COMPACT_ATOMS: atom_id res chain seq x y z
N MET A 1 -19.02 -7.48 24.62
CA MET A 1 -19.35 -7.46 23.18
C MET A 1 -20.85 -7.67 22.89
N ARG A 2 -21.52 -8.84 23.19
CA ARG A 2 -22.97 -9.01 22.86
C ARG A 2 -23.90 -7.97 23.50
N VAL A 3 -23.67 -7.62 24.76
CA VAL A 3 -24.46 -6.59 25.45
C VAL A 3 -24.22 -5.22 24.83
N GLU A 4 -22.97 -4.92 24.49
CA GLU A 4 -22.57 -3.68 23.85
C GLU A 4 -23.12 -3.57 22.42
N ALA A 5 -23.07 -4.64 21.62
CA ALA A 5 -23.63 -4.67 20.27
C ALA A 5 -25.13 -4.32 20.25
N ARG A 6 -25.87 -4.75 21.27
CA ARG A 6 -27.31 -4.41 21.43
C ARG A 6 -27.54 -2.95 21.79
N SER A 7 -26.54 -2.24 22.30
CA SER A 7 -26.58 -0.81 22.63
C SER A 7 -26.12 0.12 21.53
N PHE A 8 -25.64 -0.40 20.40
CA PHE A 8 -25.24 0.39 19.26
C PHE A 8 -26.39 1.24 18.71
N VAL A 9 -26.08 2.50 18.39
CA VAL A 9 -27.06 3.45 17.83
C VAL A 9 -27.51 2.99 16.44
N SER A 10 -26.56 2.57 15.61
CA SER A 10 -26.83 1.96 14.30
C SER A 10 -26.63 0.45 14.38
N GLN A 11 -27.63 -0.30 13.99
CA GLN A 11 -27.60 -1.77 13.94
C GLN A 11 -27.99 -2.24 12.54
N PRO A 12 -27.13 -2.00 11.52
CA PRO A 12 -27.45 -2.37 10.15
C PRO A 12 -27.61 -3.88 9.99
N LEU A 13 -28.55 -4.30 9.14
CA LEU A 13 -28.60 -5.70 8.69
C LEU A 13 -27.40 -5.96 7.77
N ILE A 14 -26.70 -7.06 8.03
CA ILE A 14 -25.54 -7.50 7.25
C ILE A 14 -25.94 -8.74 6.45
N SER A 15 -25.78 -8.68 5.13
CA SER A 15 -25.95 -9.84 4.26
C SER A 15 -24.58 -10.48 4.01
N ILE A 16 -24.41 -11.70 4.50
CA ILE A 16 -23.22 -12.51 4.23
C ILE A 16 -23.51 -13.35 2.98
N LEU A 17 -22.69 -13.19 1.94
CA LEU A 17 -22.84 -13.89 0.67
C LEU A 17 -21.81 -15.01 0.61
N THR A 18 -22.28 -16.26 0.49
CA THR A 18 -21.45 -17.45 0.41
C THR A 18 -21.78 -18.24 -0.87
N PRO A 19 -20.97 -18.10 -1.93
CA PRO A 19 -21.10 -18.93 -3.12
C PRO A 19 -20.66 -20.36 -2.78
N VAL A 20 -21.45 -21.35 -3.21
CA VAL A 20 -21.21 -22.78 -2.93
C VAL A 20 -21.15 -23.54 -4.24
N PHE A 21 -20.05 -24.30 -4.45
CA PHE A 21 -19.94 -25.21 -5.60
C PHE A 21 -19.12 -26.44 -5.22
N ASP A 22 -19.75 -27.62 -5.23
CA ASP A 22 -19.15 -28.95 -4.99
C ASP A 22 -18.14 -29.01 -3.82
N THR A 23 -18.39 -28.24 -2.76
CA THR A 23 -17.54 -28.16 -1.56
C THR A 23 -17.72 -29.38 -0.65
N PRO A 24 -16.69 -29.82 0.07
CA PRO A 24 -16.82 -30.81 1.14
C PRO A 24 -17.80 -30.33 2.24
N VAL A 25 -18.80 -31.17 2.54
CA VAL A 25 -19.83 -30.83 3.56
C VAL A 25 -19.25 -30.39 4.91
N PRO A 26 -18.18 -31.01 5.46
CA PRO A 26 -17.60 -30.55 6.71
C PRO A 26 -17.12 -29.10 6.67
N TRP A 27 -16.51 -28.65 5.58
CA TRP A 27 -16.02 -27.27 5.45
C TRP A 27 -17.16 -26.26 5.41
N LEU A 28 -18.22 -26.55 4.62
CA LEU A 28 -19.42 -25.72 4.62
C LEU A 28 -20.10 -25.68 5.99
N CYS A 29 -20.07 -26.79 6.75
CA CYS A 29 -20.58 -26.83 8.12
C CYS A 29 -19.77 -25.86 9.01
N GLU A 30 -18.45 -25.88 8.95
CA GLU A 30 -17.59 -25.00 9.73
C GLU A 30 -17.82 -23.52 9.36
N ALA A 31 -17.95 -23.20 8.06
CA ALA A 31 -18.27 -21.85 7.59
C ALA A 31 -19.61 -21.36 8.19
N ILE A 32 -20.67 -22.16 8.13
CA ILE A 32 -21.98 -21.84 8.70
C ILE A 32 -21.91 -21.71 10.23
N GLU A 33 -21.18 -22.60 10.92
CA GLU A 33 -20.98 -22.52 12.38
C GLU A 33 -20.34 -21.19 12.78
N SER A 34 -19.36 -20.73 12.02
CA SER A 34 -18.68 -19.46 12.28
C SER A 34 -19.62 -18.25 12.18
N VAL A 35 -20.59 -18.31 11.25
CA VAL A 35 -21.65 -17.29 11.13
C VAL A 35 -22.66 -17.39 12.28
N LEU A 36 -23.07 -18.59 12.67
CA LEU A 36 -23.96 -18.81 13.81
C LEU A 36 -23.34 -18.36 15.14
N ALA A 37 -22.01 -18.45 15.25
CA ALA A 37 -21.24 -18.03 16.43
C ALA A 37 -21.07 -16.51 16.55
N GLN A 38 -21.44 -15.72 15.55
CA GLN A 38 -21.22 -14.28 15.55
C GLN A 38 -21.85 -13.58 16.76
N VAL A 39 -21.07 -12.68 17.34
CA VAL A 39 -21.48 -11.85 18.49
C VAL A 39 -22.56 -10.84 18.11
N TYR A 40 -22.44 -10.26 16.92
CA TYR A 40 -23.46 -9.37 16.34
C TYR A 40 -24.56 -10.21 15.70
N GLU A 41 -25.83 -9.97 16.07
CA GLU A 41 -26.94 -10.87 15.78
C GLU A 41 -27.79 -10.45 14.56
N ASN A 42 -27.66 -9.21 14.06
CA ASN A 42 -28.47 -8.69 12.96
C ASN A 42 -27.82 -8.97 11.59
N TRP A 43 -27.87 -10.22 11.18
CA TRP A 43 -27.32 -10.69 9.90
C TRP A 43 -28.29 -11.66 9.20
N GLU A 44 -28.14 -11.79 7.90
CA GLU A 44 -28.65 -12.90 7.09
C GLU A 44 -27.49 -13.58 6.37
N LEU A 45 -27.56 -14.88 6.17
CA LEU A 45 -26.61 -15.68 5.38
C LEU A 45 -27.30 -16.18 4.11
N LEU A 46 -26.77 -15.82 2.97
CA LEU A 46 -27.21 -16.29 1.66
C LEU A 46 -26.23 -17.34 1.18
N LEU A 47 -26.66 -18.62 1.18
CA LEU A 47 -25.95 -19.74 0.56
C LEU A 47 -26.38 -19.83 -0.89
N ILE A 48 -25.50 -19.51 -1.82
CA ILE A 48 -25.81 -19.52 -3.26
C ILE A 48 -25.15 -20.75 -3.88
N ASP A 49 -25.93 -21.83 -4.02
CA ASP A 49 -25.49 -23.06 -4.69
C ASP A 49 -25.44 -22.86 -6.21
N ASP A 50 -24.23 -22.77 -6.74
CA ASP A 50 -23.96 -22.56 -8.17
C ASP A 50 -24.06 -23.87 -8.99
N GLY A 51 -25.18 -24.57 -8.83
CA GLY A 51 -25.45 -25.79 -9.59
C GLY A 51 -24.57 -26.98 -9.19
N SER A 52 -24.30 -27.17 -7.92
CA SER A 52 -23.54 -28.32 -7.42
C SER A 52 -24.12 -29.64 -7.85
N THR A 53 -23.23 -30.61 -8.06
CA THR A 53 -23.56 -31.97 -8.56
C THR A 53 -23.29 -33.08 -7.53
N THR A 54 -22.48 -32.79 -6.52
CA THR A 54 -22.08 -33.73 -5.48
C THR A 54 -23.27 -34.14 -4.61
N THR A 55 -23.62 -35.43 -4.62
CA THR A 55 -24.82 -35.98 -3.96
C THR A 55 -24.87 -35.67 -2.45
N ASP A 56 -23.74 -35.79 -1.75
CA ASP A 56 -23.69 -35.57 -0.31
C ASP A 56 -23.95 -34.10 0.04
N LEU A 57 -23.40 -33.17 -0.72
CA LEU A 57 -23.66 -31.74 -0.57
C LEU A 57 -25.14 -31.43 -0.82
N LEU A 58 -25.69 -31.93 -1.92
CA LEU A 58 -27.12 -31.72 -2.28
C LEU A 58 -28.09 -32.22 -1.20
N ARG A 59 -27.75 -33.31 -0.52
CA ARG A 59 -28.51 -33.82 0.64
C ARG A 59 -28.35 -32.94 1.87
N ALA A 60 -27.17 -32.40 2.10
CA ALA A 60 -26.86 -31.60 3.28
C ALA A 60 -27.44 -30.19 3.22
N LEU A 61 -27.39 -29.51 2.07
CA LEU A 61 -27.77 -28.10 1.91
C LEU A 61 -29.11 -27.71 2.53
N PRO A 62 -30.23 -28.45 2.30
CA PRO A 62 -31.52 -28.10 2.91
C PRO A 62 -31.50 -28.18 4.45
N ALA A 63 -30.81 -29.18 5.00
CA ALA A 63 -30.70 -29.35 6.45
C ALA A 63 -29.81 -28.26 7.07
N LEU A 64 -28.74 -27.86 6.38
CA LEU A 64 -27.86 -26.78 6.81
C LEU A 64 -28.59 -25.43 6.82
N ALA A 65 -29.36 -25.15 5.77
CA ALA A 65 -30.17 -23.94 5.70
C ALA A 65 -31.27 -23.88 6.78
N ALA A 66 -31.82 -25.02 7.16
CA ALA A 66 -32.86 -25.11 8.19
C ALA A 66 -32.35 -24.90 9.64
N ARG A 67 -31.05 -24.79 9.87
CA ARG A 67 -30.45 -24.61 11.19
C ARG A 67 -30.80 -23.27 11.86
N ASP A 68 -30.98 -22.22 11.05
CA ASP A 68 -31.38 -20.89 11.53
C ASP A 68 -32.26 -20.20 10.46
N ARG A 69 -33.32 -19.50 10.90
CA ARG A 69 -34.22 -18.76 10.00
C ARG A 69 -33.55 -17.64 9.18
N ARG A 70 -32.38 -17.19 9.59
CA ARG A 70 -31.57 -16.16 8.91
C ARG A 70 -30.73 -16.72 7.77
N ILE A 71 -30.66 -18.06 7.64
CA ILE A 71 -29.95 -18.73 6.54
C ILE A 71 -30.93 -18.97 5.41
N ARG A 72 -30.59 -18.51 4.22
CA ARG A 72 -31.40 -18.67 3.00
C ARG A 72 -30.57 -19.42 1.95
N LEU A 73 -31.10 -20.54 1.47
CA LEU A 73 -30.51 -21.30 0.38
C LEU A 73 -31.12 -20.86 -0.94
N VAL A 74 -30.27 -20.50 -1.88
CA VAL A 74 -30.63 -20.18 -3.27
C VAL A 74 -29.85 -21.12 -4.17
N ARG A 75 -30.54 -21.82 -5.07
CA ARG A 75 -29.91 -22.74 -6.00
C ARG A 75 -30.06 -22.24 -7.42
N LEU A 76 -28.95 -22.18 -8.16
CA LEU A 76 -28.92 -21.93 -9.60
C LEU A 76 -29.19 -23.25 -10.34
N GLU A 77 -29.79 -23.18 -11.54
CA GLU A 77 -30.14 -24.37 -12.33
C GLU A 77 -28.90 -25.10 -12.84
N SER A 78 -27.80 -24.39 -13.07
CA SER A 78 -26.53 -24.91 -13.54
C SER A 78 -25.37 -24.06 -13.04
N HIS A 79 -24.17 -24.60 -13.11
CA HIS A 79 -22.95 -23.87 -12.82
C HIS A 79 -22.75 -22.68 -13.77
N GLN A 80 -22.69 -21.48 -13.24
CA GLN A 80 -22.58 -20.21 -13.98
C GLN A 80 -21.33 -19.40 -13.60
N GLY A 81 -20.57 -19.85 -12.61
CA GLY A 81 -19.36 -19.21 -12.11
C GLY A 81 -19.61 -18.35 -10.87
N ILE A 82 -18.52 -18.06 -10.16
CA ILE A 82 -18.55 -17.39 -8.86
C ILE A 82 -19.17 -15.98 -8.94
N SER A 83 -18.88 -15.20 -9.98
CA SER A 83 -19.45 -13.87 -10.18
C SER A 83 -20.97 -13.92 -10.33
N ALA A 84 -21.50 -14.90 -11.08
CA ALA A 84 -22.93 -15.06 -11.26
C ALA A 84 -23.63 -15.44 -9.93
N ALA A 85 -23.04 -16.35 -9.17
CA ALA A 85 -23.53 -16.72 -7.85
C ALA A 85 -23.54 -15.53 -6.87
N LEU A 86 -22.44 -14.77 -6.79
CA LEU A 86 -22.35 -13.59 -5.93
C LEU A 86 -23.33 -12.48 -6.35
N ASN A 87 -23.50 -12.23 -7.65
CA ASN A 87 -24.50 -11.27 -8.14
C ASN A 87 -25.93 -11.71 -7.79
N LYS A 88 -26.24 -13.01 -7.91
CA LYS A 88 -27.52 -13.54 -7.47
C LYS A 88 -27.74 -13.33 -5.97
N GLY A 89 -26.70 -13.55 -5.16
CA GLY A 89 -26.72 -13.23 -3.74
C GLY A 89 -26.96 -11.74 -3.48
N LEU A 90 -26.26 -10.87 -4.19
CA LEU A 90 -26.38 -9.41 -4.09
C LEU A 90 -27.79 -8.91 -4.44
N ASP A 91 -28.44 -9.49 -5.45
CA ASP A 91 -29.82 -9.17 -5.83
C ASP A 91 -30.81 -9.51 -4.71
N LEU A 92 -30.57 -10.60 -3.99
CA LEU A 92 -31.43 -11.12 -2.93
C LEU A 92 -31.08 -10.57 -1.55
N ALA A 93 -29.93 -9.93 -1.40
CA ALA A 93 -29.48 -9.34 -0.15
C ALA A 93 -30.41 -8.20 0.31
N SER A 94 -30.80 -8.24 1.58
CA SER A 94 -31.67 -7.25 2.21
C SER A 94 -30.89 -6.27 3.07
N GLY A 95 -29.66 -6.62 3.48
CA GLY A 95 -28.80 -5.82 4.34
C GLY A 95 -28.32 -4.53 3.67
N GLU A 96 -28.04 -3.53 4.47
CA GLU A 96 -27.37 -2.29 4.04
C GLU A 96 -25.90 -2.55 3.66
N TRP A 97 -25.32 -3.53 4.35
CA TRP A 97 -23.94 -3.96 4.18
C TRP A 97 -23.87 -5.40 3.67
N VAL A 98 -22.86 -5.67 2.85
CA VAL A 98 -22.55 -7.01 2.39
C VAL A 98 -21.15 -7.41 2.85
N ALA A 99 -21.01 -8.67 3.24
CA ALA A 99 -19.75 -9.34 3.55
C ALA A 99 -19.63 -10.60 2.69
N PHE A 100 -18.41 -10.98 2.33
CA PHE A 100 -18.15 -12.15 1.51
C PHE A 100 -17.45 -13.21 2.35
N LEU A 101 -17.99 -14.43 2.33
CA LEU A 101 -17.45 -15.59 3.01
C LEU A 101 -17.37 -16.75 2.03
N ASP A 102 -16.18 -17.25 1.78
CA ASP A 102 -16.01 -18.45 0.97
C ASP A 102 -16.53 -19.69 1.70
N HIS A 103 -17.01 -20.67 0.94
CA HIS A 103 -17.73 -21.84 1.48
C HIS A 103 -16.84 -22.80 2.29
N ASP A 104 -15.54 -22.61 2.25
CA ASP A 104 -14.53 -23.43 2.95
C ASP A 104 -13.77 -22.66 4.03
N ASP A 105 -14.07 -21.37 4.24
CA ASP A 105 -13.40 -20.49 5.17
C ASP A 105 -14.22 -20.24 6.45
N VAL A 106 -13.62 -19.53 7.42
CA VAL A 106 -14.20 -19.34 8.75
C VAL A 106 -14.04 -17.90 9.21
N LEU A 107 -15.08 -17.33 9.81
CA LEU A 107 -15.03 -16.00 10.44
C LEU A 107 -14.66 -16.10 11.92
N GLU A 108 -13.88 -15.14 12.41
CA GLU A 108 -13.71 -14.94 13.86
C GLU A 108 -15.06 -14.58 14.51
N PRO A 109 -15.40 -15.08 15.71
CA PRO A 109 -16.71 -14.85 16.33
C PRO A 109 -17.11 -13.38 16.54
N ASP A 110 -16.17 -12.46 16.63
CA ASP A 110 -16.42 -11.03 16.75
C ASP A 110 -16.27 -10.25 15.43
N ALA A 111 -16.15 -10.94 14.29
CA ALA A 111 -15.89 -10.29 13.00
C ALA A 111 -16.96 -9.23 12.66
N LEU A 112 -18.23 -9.58 12.66
CA LEU A 112 -19.31 -8.64 12.36
C LEU A 112 -19.41 -7.52 13.43
N TYR A 113 -19.16 -7.87 14.71
CA TYR A 113 -19.17 -6.88 15.78
C TYR A 113 -18.09 -5.81 15.57
N GLN A 114 -16.88 -6.18 15.22
CA GLN A 114 -15.79 -5.22 14.99
C GLN A 114 -16.09 -4.28 13.82
N ASN A 115 -16.67 -4.80 12.74
CA ASN A 115 -17.10 -3.99 11.59
C ASN A 115 -18.21 -3.00 12.01
N VAL A 116 -19.25 -3.46 12.71
CA VAL A 116 -20.35 -2.58 13.14
C VAL A 116 -19.88 -1.58 14.20
N ARG A 117 -18.95 -1.95 15.08
CA ARG A 117 -18.34 -1.01 16.04
C ARG A 117 -17.62 0.14 15.31
N LEU A 118 -16.85 -0.17 14.27
CA LEU A 118 -16.19 0.85 13.45
C LEU A 118 -17.23 1.79 12.81
N LEU A 119 -18.39 1.28 12.39
CA LEU A 119 -19.47 2.12 11.87
C LEU A 119 -20.08 3.07 12.92
N GLN A 120 -20.04 2.74 14.23
CA GLN A 120 -20.44 3.70 15.27
C GLN A 120 -19.47 4.88 15.36
N GLU A 121 -18.17 4.61 15.18
CA GLU A 121 -17.09 5.61 15.25
C GLU A 121 -17.00 6.43 13.95
N ASN A 122 -17.18 5.78 12.80
CA ASN A 122 -17.13 6.41 11.47
C ASN A 122 -18.26 5.93 10.55
N PRO A 123 -19.47 6.55 10.66
CA PRO A 123 -20.62 6.16 9.83
C PRO A 123 -20.47 6.50 8.34
N ALA A 124 -19.49 7.32 7.99
CA ALA A 124 -19.26 7.74 6.60
C ALA A 124 -18.45 6.72 5.77
N VAL A 125 -17.88 5.67 6.38
CA VAL A 125 -17.11 4.66 5.68
C VAL A 125 -17.94 3.91 4.65
N ASP A 126 -17.31 3.46 3.56
CA ASP A 126 -17.97 2.71 2.49
C ASP A 126 -17.42 1.29 2.32
N LEU A 127 -16.12 1.10 2.61
CA LEU A 127 -15.43 -0.16 2.56
C LEU A 127 -14.60 -0.35 3.82
N ILE A 128 -14.73 -1.52 4.44
CA ILE A 128 -13.90 -1.94 5.57
C ILE A 128 -13.24 -3.26 5.19
N TYR A 129 -11.97 -3.42 5.54
CA TYR A 129 -11.25 -4.70 5.42
C TYR A 129 -10.48 -4.98 6.70
N SER A 130 -10.16 -6.25 6.91
CA SER A 130 -9.43 -6.69 8.10
C SER A 130 -8.17 -7.48 7.76
N ASP A 131 -7.36 -7.78 8.77
CA ASP A 131 -6.30 -8.78 8.67
C ASP A 131 -6.92 -10.18 8.53
N GLU A 132 -6.13 -11.12 8.05
CA GLU A 132 -6.49 -12.53 7.89
C GLU A 132 -5.33 -13.43 8.29
N ASP A 133 -5.61 -14.72 8.48
CA ASP A 133 -4.59 -15.76 8.64
C ASP A 133 -4.96 -17.03 7.86
N LYS A 134 -4.19 -18.07 8.03
CA LYS A 134 -4.44 -19.37 7.40
C LYS A 134 -4.99 -20.38 8.40
N LEU A 135 -6.11 -21.01 8.05
CA LEU A 135 -6.67 -22.15 8.76
C LEU A 135 -6.03 -23.45 8.23
N THR A 136 -5.34 -24.17 9.10
CA THR A 136 -4.68 -25.43 8.81
C THR A 136 -5.22 -26.55 9.72
N GLU A 137 -4.85 -27.79 9.48
CA GLU A 137 -5.18 -28.92 10.39
C GLU A 137 -4.57 -28.76 11.80
N GLN A 138 -3.49 -27.96 11.93
CA GLN A 138 -2.83 -27.67 13.22
C GLN A 138 -3.40 -26.44 13.92
N GLY A 139 -4.38 -25.75 13.31
CA GLY A 139 -4.95 -24.51 13.80
C GLY A 139 -4.61 -23.30 12.92
N PHE A 140 -4.64 -22.11 13.51
CA PHE A 140 -4.37 -20.85 12.78
C PHE A 140 -2.89 -20.59 12.65
N ASP A 141 -2.46 -20.15 11.46
CA ASP A 141 -1.05 -19.92 11.10
C ASP A 141 -0.91 -18.76 10.13
N SER A 142 0.32 -18.28 9.96
CA SER A 142 0.73 -17.32 8.91
C SER A 142 -0.17 -16.07 8.81
N PRO A 143 -0.29 -15.26 9.87
CA PRO A 143 -1.12 -14.05 9.81
C PRO A 143 -0.61 -13.08 8.74
N ILE A 144 -1.55 -12.54 7.97
CA ILE A 144 -1.33 -11.50 6.96
C ILE A 144 -1.81 -10.18 7.56
N LEU A 145 -0.86 -9.43 8.12
CA LEU A 145 -1.10 -8.15 8.75
C LEU A 145 -0.95 -7.04 7.71
N LYS A 146 -2.04 -6.36 7.44
CA LYS A 146 -2.21 -5.41 6.33
C LYS A 146 -1.91 -3.98 6.77
N PRO A 147 -1.46 -3.10 5.87
CA PRO A 147 -1.45 -1.66 6.13
C PRO A 147 -2.87 -1.09 6.01
N ASP A 148 -3.06 0.15 6.45
CA ASP A 148 -4.19 0.97 6.03
C ASP A 148 -4.17 1.22 4.52
N TRP A 149 -5.21 1.88 3.99
CA TRP A 149 -5.37 2.04 2.55
C TRP A 149 -4.13 2.63 1.86
N SER A 150 -3.55 1.83 0.97
CA SER A 150 -2.34 2.11 0.22
C SER A 150 -2.60 1.83 -1.27
N PRO A 151 -3.06 2.84 -2.04
CA PRO A 151 -3.49 2.65 -3.43
C PRO A 151 -2.39 2.14 -4.36
N ASP A 152 -1.14 2.58 -4.19
CA ASP A 152 -0.03 2.08 -5.00
C ASP A 152 0.33 0.63 -4.66
N PHE A 153 0.19 0.22 -3.40
CA PHE A 153 0.37 -1.17 -3.00
C PHE A 153 -0.77 -2.05 -3.50
N PHE A 154 -1.99 -1.51 -3.50
CA PHE A 154 -3.16 -2.21 -4.02
C PHE A 154 -3.04 -2.48 -5.53
N LEU A 155 -2.43 -1.58 -6.31
CA LEU A 155 -2.11 -1.82 -7.71
C LEU A 155 -0.94 -2.82 -7.91
N SER A 156 -0.13 -3.04 -6.89
CA SER A 156 0.96 -4.03 -6.94
C SER A 156 0.52 -5.43 -6.55
N CYS A 157 -0.53 -5.58 -5.73
CA CYS A 157 -1.17 -6.84 -5.36
C CYS A 157 -2.52 -6.60 -4.69
N ASN A 158 -3.45 -7.55 -4.81
CA ASN A 158 -4.68 -7.52 -4.01
C ASN A 158 -4.34 -7.91 -2.56
N TYR A 159 -3.93 -6.94 -1.74
CA TYR A 159 -3.64 -7.19 -0.33
C TYR A 159 -4.87 -7.12 0.58
N LEU A 160 -6.01 -6.63 0.09
CA LEU A 160 -7.23 -6.54 0.89
C LEU A 160 -7.83 -7.93 1.16
N CYS A 161 -7.87 -8.80 0.16
CA CYS A 161 -8.40 -10.18 0.20
C CYS A 161 -9.65 -10.34 1.09
N HIS A 162 -9.51 -10.80 2.31
CA HIS A 162 -10.58 -11.10 3.27
C HIS A 162 -10.28 -10.44 4.64
N LEU A 163 -11.24 -10.15 5.50
CA LEU A 163 -12.66 -10.00 5.25
C LEU A 163 -12.96 -8.65 4.59
N ILE A 164 -13.84 -8.64 3.60
CA ILE A 164 -14.33 -7.42 2.96
C ILE A 164 -15.75 -7.15 3.42
N PHE A 165 -16.01 -5.89 3.77
CA PHE A 165 -17.30 -5.41 4.24
C PHE A 165 -17.64 -4.11 3.49
N LEU A 166 -18.70 -4.13 2.68
CA LEU A 166 -19.02 -3.09 1.72
C LEU A 166 -20.47 -2.59 1.85
N ARG A 167 -20.69 -1.31 1.59
CA ARG A 167 -22.04 -0.80 1.35
C ARG A 167 -22.63 -1.47 0.12
N ARG A 168 -23.76 -2.17 0.30
CA ARG A 168 -24.43 -2.89 -0.78
C ARG A 168 -24.74 -2.00 -1.98
N ASP A 169 -25.23 -0.79 -1.72
CA ASP A 169 -25.62 0.11 -2.79
C ASP A 169 -24.40 0.56 -3.63
N LEU A 170 -23.23 0.72 -3.01
CA LEU A 170 -21.99 1.01 -3.74
C LEU A 170 -21.56 -0.18 -4.62
N VAL A 171 -21.71 -1.42 -4.12
CA VAL A 171 -21.44 -2.63 -4.94
C VAL A 171 -22.36 -2.66 -6.17
N ARG A 172 -23.64 -2.32 -6.01
CA ARG A 172 -24.60 -2.22 -7.10
C ARG A 172 -24.28 -1.06 -8.06
N GLU A 173 -23.92 0.10 -7.56
CA GLU A 173 -23.55 1.27 -8.35
C GLU A 173 -22.38 0.98 -9.29
N VAL A 174 -21.37 0.23 -8.83
CA VAL A 174 -20.22 -0.16 -9.66
C VAL A 174 -20.52 -1.36 -10.57
N GLY A 175 -21.74 -1.91 -10.54
CA GLY A 175 -22.22 -2.98 -11.44
C GLY A 175 -21.97 -4.41 -10.94
N GLY A 176 -21.73 -4.63 -9.64
CA GLY A 176 -21.55 -5.96 -9.05
C GLY A 176 -20.27 -6.65 -9.51
N PHE A 177 -20.28 -7.98 -9.53
CA PHE A 177 -19.16 -8.81 -9.97
C PHE A 177 -19.21 -9.03 -11.48
N GLN A 178 -18.06 -9.06 -12.12
CA GLN A 178 -17.92 -9.19 -13.57
C GLN A 178 -17.37 -10.58 -13.94
N PRO A 179 -18.12 -11.44 -14.67
CA PRO A 179 -17.69 -12.81 -14.98
C PRO A 179 -16.38 -12.91 -15.78
N GLU A 180 -16.05 -11.89 -16.56
CA GLU A 180 -14.77 -11.83 -17.28
C GLU A 180 -13.54 -11.81 -16.39
N PHE A 181 -13.71 -11.53 -15.08
CA PHE A 181 -12.64 -11.52 -14.10
C PHE A 181 -12.74 -12.68 -13.10
N ASP A 182 -13.53 -13.73 -13.39
CA ASP A 182 -13.61 -14.90 -12.51
C ASP A 182 -12.23 -15.47 -12.18
N GLY A 183 -12.01 -15.73 -10.89
CA GLY A 183 -10.71 -16.03 -10.29
C GLY A 183 -10.01 -14.82 -9.65
N SER A 184 -10.42 -13.59 -10.01
CA SER A 184 -10.01 -12.32 -9.39
C SER A 184 -11.18 -11.30 -9.42
N GLN A 185 -12.40 -11.79 -9.35
CA GLN A 185 -13.64 -11.02 -9.38
C GLN A 185 -13.76 -10.04 -8.20
N ASP A 186 -13.22 -10.41 -7.06
CA ASP A 186 -13.08 -9.59 -5.87
C ASP A 186 -12.15 -8.40 -6.10
N TYR A 187 -10.99 -8.64 -6.72
CA TYR A 187 -10.02 -7.59 -7.01
C TYR A 187 -10.57 -6.58 -8.01
N ASP A 188 -11.21 -7.03 -9.09
CA ASP A 188 -11.88 -6.13 -10.05
C ASP A 188 -12.97 -5.30 -9.38
N LEU A 189 -13.82 -5.92 -8.54
CA LEU A 189 -14.83 -5.21 -7.77
C LEU A 189 -14.22 -4.11 -6.89
N LEU A 190 -13.17 -4.45 -6.13
CA LEU A 190 -12.52 -3.53 -5.20
C LEU A 190 -11.80 -2.38 -5.94
N LEU A 191 -11.21 -2.65 -7.11
CA LEU A 191 -10.66 -1.60 -7.98
C LEU A 191 -11.75 -0.63 -8.43
N ARG A 192 -12.93 -1.12 -8.90
CA ARG A 192 -14.06 -0.26 -9.27
C ARG A 192 -14.64 0.52 -8.10
N VAL A 193 -14.70 -0.09 -6.92
CA VAL A 193 -15.12 0.58 -5.69
C VAL A 193 -14.15 1.71 -5.33
N SER A 194 -12.83 1.47 -5.41
CA SER A 194 -11.80 2.49 -5.13
C SER A 194 -11.80 3.68 -6.11
N GLU A 195 -12.42 3.53 -7.28
CA GLU A 195 -12.66 4.63 -8.23
C GLU A 195 -13.80 5.59 -7.78
N ARG A 196 -14.65 5.13 -6.87
CA ARG A 196 -15.85 5.85 -6.40
C ARG A 196 -15.71 6.44 -5.00
N THR A 197 -14.85 5.85 -4.18
CA THR A 197 -14.68 6.29 -2.79
C THR A 197 -13.24 6.17 -2.32
N ASN A 198 -12.84 7.09 -1.45
CA ASN A 198 -11.62 7.01 -0.64
C ASN A 198 -11.94 6.75 0.84
N ARG A 199 -13.21 6.51 1.20
CA ARG A 199 -13.69 6.21 2.55
C ARG A 199 -13.50 4.73 2.85
N ILE A 200 -12.25 4.30 2.83
CA ILE A 200 -11.79 2.92 3.02
C ILE A 200 -11.08 2.85 4.36
N GLN A 201 -11.47 1.90 5.22
CA GLN A 201 -10.87 1.72 6.54
C GLN A 201 -10.42 0.28 6.78
N HIS A 202 -9.36 0.16 7.53
CA HIS A 202 -8.76 -1.09 7.95
C HIS A 202 -9.07 -1.36 9.43
N ILE A 203 -9.42 -2.61 9.75
CA ILE A 203 -9.45 -3.11 11.12
C ILE A 203 -8.20 -3.98 11.32
N PRO A 204 -7.21 -3.54 12.10
CA PRO A 204 -5.96 -4.28 12.29
C PRO A 204 -6.16 -5.46 13.27
N ARG A 205 -7.03 -6.37 12.89
CA ARG A 205 -7.36 -7.61 13.61
C ARG A 205 -7.59 -8.72 12.62
N VAL A 206 -7.15 -9.93 12.94
CA VAL A 206 -7.50 -11.13 12.20
C VAL A 206 -8.98 -11.43 12.45
N LEU A 207 -9.82 -11.28 11.44
CA LEU A 207 -11.26 -11.51 11.49
C LEU A 207 -11.73 -12.58 10.50
N TYR A 208 -10.81 -13.13 9.71
CA TYR A 208 -11.06 -14.11 8.68
C TYR A 208 -9.93 -15.15 8.65
N HIS A 209 -10.31 -16.41 8.53
CA HIS A 209 -9.40 -17.55 8.52
C HIS A 209 -9.53 -18.29 7.19
N TRP A 210 -8.55 -18.13 6.33
CA TRP A 210 -8.52 -18.69 4.98
C TRP A 210 -7.99 -20.12 5.01
N ARG A 211 -8.85 -21.09 4.62
CA ARG A 211 -8.49 -22.51 4.66
C ARG A 211 -7.40 -22.86 3.66
N ARG A 212 -6.36 -23.47 4.17
CA ARG A 212 -5.27 -24.01 3.37
C ARG A 212 -5.57 -25.46 3.02
N SER A 213 -5.87 -25.71 1.74
CA SER A 213 -6.01 -27.05 1.18
C SER A 213 -5.07 -27.24 -0.01
N ASP A 214 -4.77 -28.48 -0.38
CA ASP A 214 -3.84 -28.77 -1.47
C ASP A 214 -4.27 -28.19 -2.82
N ASN A 215 -5.56 -27.91 -2.99
CA ASN A 215 -6.16 -27.34 -4.21
C ASN A 215 -6.51 -25.84 -4.08
N SER A 216 -6.26 -25.21 -2.93
CA SER A 216 -6.60 -23.81 -2.73
C SER A 216 -5.50 -22.88 -3.23
N SER A 217 -5.89 -21.67 -3.68
CA SER A 217 -4.93 -20.58 -3.96
C SER A 217 -4.13 -20.16 -2.72
N ALA A 218 -4.58 -20.55 -1.52
CA ALA A 218 -3.85 -20.36 -0.27
C ALA A 218 -2.55 -21.17 -0.18
N SER A 219 -2.42 -22.29 -0.91
CA SER A 219 -1.24 -23.14 -0.89
C SER A 219 -0.15 -22.71 -1.88
N ASP A 220 -0.52 -22.37 -3.13
CA ASP A 220 0.40 -21.84 -4.15
C ASP A 220 -0.35 -21.17 -5.29
N VAL A 221 -0.19 -19.85 -5.43
CA VAL A 221 -0.80 -19.05 -6.53
C VAL A 221 -0.34 -19.54 -7.91
N ARG A 222 0.84 -20.19 -8.02
CA ARG A 222 1.33 -20.76 -9.28
C ARG A 222 0.44 -21.88 -9.84
N GLN A 223 -0.42 -22.47 -9.02
CA GLN A 223 -1.34 -23.52 -9.46
C GLN A 223 -2.55 -22.99 -10.24
N LYS A 224 -2.80 -21.67 -10.22
CA LYS A 224 -3.93 -21.03 -10.92
C LYS A 224 -3.46 -19.86 -11.81
N PRO A 225 -2.76 -20.13 -12.93
CA PRO A 225 -2.26 -19.06 -13.81
C PRO A 225 -3.38 -18.14 -14.35
N GLY A 226 -4.59 -18.65 -14.53
CA GLY A 226 -5.75 -17.85 -14.92
C GLY A 226 -6.16 -16.78 -13.93
N GLN A 227 -5.92 -17.00 -12.62
CA GLN A 227 -6.18 -15.99 -11.59
C GLN A 227 -5.25 -14.78 -11.74
N LEU A 228 -3.97 -15.01 -12.00
CA LEU A 228 -2.99 -13.94 -12.18
C LEU A 228 -3.28 -13.12 -13.43
N GLU A 229 -3.71 -13.80 -14.51
CA GLU A 229 -4.13 -13.14 -15.75
C GLU A 229 -5.41 -12.31 -15.55
N ALA A 230 -6.39 -12.82 -14.80
CA ALA A 230 -7.61 -12.09 -14.46
C ALA A 230 -7.28 -10.84 -13.62
N SER A 231 -6.38 -10.95 -12.63
CA SER A 231 -5.89 -9.81 -11.84
C SER A 231 -5.20 -8.76 -12.71
N TRP A 232 -4.33 -9.19 -13.62
CA TRP A 232 -3.66 -8.30 -14.56
C TRP A 232 -4.66 -7.53 -15.43
N ARG A 233 -5.65 -8.24 -16.03
CA ARG A 233 -6.71 -7.60 -16.82
C ARG A 233 -7.56 -6.63 -15.99
N ALA A 234 -7.83 -6.95 -14.72
CA ALA A 234 -8.56 -6.08 -13.82
C ALA A 234 -7.81 -4.75 -13.57
N ILE A 235 -6.49 -4.80 -13.37
CA ILE A 235 -5.67 -3.60 -13.22
C ILE A 235 -5.64 -2.78 -14.52
N GLU A 236 -5.46 -3.40 -15.68
CA GLU A 236 -5.50 -2.70 -16.97
C GLU A 236 -6.86 -2.04 -17.23
N ALA A 237 -7.95 -2.73 -16.93
CA ALA A 237 -9.30 -2.17 -17.04
C ALA A 237 -9.50 -0.97 -16.08
N HIS A 238 -8.99 -1.05 -14.84
CA HIS A 238 -8.99 0.05 -13.88
C HIS A 238 -8.25 1.27 -14.41
N LEU A 239 -7.00 1.12 -14.86
CA LEU A 239 -6.19 2.20 -15.41
C LEU A 239 -6.87 2.86 -16.62
N LYS A 240 -7.45 2.05 -17.50
CA LYS A 240 -8.22 2.53 -18.65
C LYS A 240 -9.44 3.36 -18.24
N ARG A 241 -10.23 2.91 -17.23
CA ARG A 241 -11.39 3.67 -16.71
C ARG A 241 -10.97 5.01 -16.10
N ARG A 242 -9.79 5.06 -15.48
CA ARG A 242 -9.20 6.29 -14.94
C ARG A 242 -8.56 7.20 -16.00
N GLY A 243 -8.47 6.74 -17.25
CA GLY A 243 -7.78 7.49 -18.32
C GLY A 243 -6.27 7.57 -18.16
N GLU A 244 -5.67 6.65 -17.38
CA GLU A 244 -4.22 6.58 -17.16
C GLU A 244 -3.56 5.77 -18.29
N ALA A 245 -2.69 6.43 -19.07
CA ALA A 245 -1.83 5.74 -20.04
C ALA A 245 -0.72 5.02 -19.28
N ALA A 246 -0.81 3.69 -19.21
CA ALA A 246 0.10 2.87 -18.44
C ALA A 246 0.21 1.45 -19.00
N HIS A 247 1.33 0.79 -18.70
CA HIS A 247 1.56 -0.63 -18.96
C HIS A 247 1.66 -1.40 -17.65
N VAL A 248 0.97 -2.53 -17.58
CA VAL A 248 1.04 -3.43 -16.44
C VAL A 248 1.93 -4.61 -16.81
N THR A 249 2.97 -4.84 -16.04
CA THR A 249 3.80 -6.05 -16.16
C THR A 249 3.62 -6.92 -14.92
N VAL A 250 3.81 -8.23 -15.11
CA VAL A 250 3.69 -9.22 -14.04
C VAL A 250 5.07 -9.80 -13.77
N ASP A 251 5.56 -9.71 -12.56
CA ASP A 251 6.66 -10.54 -12.13
C ASP A 251 6.13 -11.93 -11.72
N TRP A 252 6.24 -12.89 -12.61
CA TRP A 252 5.76 -14.27 -12.42
C TRP A 252 6.45 -15.01 -11.27
N ARG A 253 7.59 -14.51 -10.78
CA ARG A 253 8.29 -15.09 -9.62
C ARG A 253 7.72 -14.59 -8.31
N THR A 254 7.32 -13.34 -8.28
CA THR A 254 6.81 -12.67 -7.08
C THR A 254 5.31 -12.54 -7.08
N HIS A 255 4.62 -12.75 -8.20
CA HIS A 255 3.21 -12.48 -8.45
C HIS A 255 2.83 -11.02 -8.14
N ALA A 256 3.80 -10.12 -8.24
CA ALA A 256 3.59 -8.69 -8.11
C ALA A 256 3.28 -8.08 -9.46
N PHE A 257 2.39 -7.09 -9.45
CA PHE A 257 2.13 -6.26 -10.61
C PHE A 257 2.95 -4.98 -10.52
N CYS A 258 3.46 -4.57 -11.66
CA CYS A 258 4.20 -3.33 -11.79
C CYS A 258 3.49 -2.44 -12.81
N VAL A 259 3.00 -1.30 -12.36
CA VAL A 259 2.36 -0.30 -13.21
C VAL A 259 3.39 0.75 -13.60
N ARG A 260 3.78 0.76 -14.88
CA ARG A 260 4.64 1.78 -15.50
C ARG A 260 3.76 2.75 -16.27
N ARG A 261 3.79 4.02 -15.90
CA ARG A 261 2.97 5.06 -16.51
C ARG A 261 3.71 5.79 -17.62
N GLU A 262 3.04 6.08 -18.71
CA GLU A 262 3.62 6.94 -19.74
C GLU A 262 3.79 8.36 -19.18
N LEU A 263 4.93 8.97 -19.46
CA LEU A 263 5.12 10.38 -19.17
C LEU A 263 4.37 11.21 -20.20
N LEU A 264 3.32 11.91 -19.75
CA LEU A 264 2.53 12.79 -20.62
C LEU A 264 3.39 13.92 -21.19
N GLU A 265 4.26 14.49 -20.34
CA GLU A 265 5.22 15.52 -20.68
C GLU A 265 6.46 15.39 -19.79
N PRO A 266 7.69 15.27 -20.34
CA PRO A 266 8.90 15.26 -19.54
C PRO A 266 9.16 16.67 -18.96
N ARG A 267 8.53 16.99 -17.85
CA ARG A 267 8.69 18.29 -17.19
C ARG A 267 10.11 18.44 -16.65
N LYS A 268 10.58 19.68 -16.63
CA LYS A 268 11.92 19.98 -16.14
C LYS A 268 12.08 19.61 -14.66
N ILE A 269 13.18 18.93 -14.33
CA ILE A 269 13.59 18.57 -12.97
C ILE A 269 14.84 19.35 -12.60
N SER A 270 14.84 20.08 -11.48
CA SER A 270 16.08 20.57 -10.88
C SER A 270 16.61 19.54 -9.90
N VAL A 271 17.76 18.97 -10.22
CA VAL A 271 18.52 18.05 -9.37
C VAL A 271 19.37 18.86 -8.39
N ILE A 272 19.00 18.91 -7.14
CA ILE A 272 19.61 19.73 -6.09
C ILE A 272 20.55 18.85 -5.28
N ILE A 273 21.85 19.15 -5.33
CA ILE A 273 22.92 18.36 -4.71
C ILE A 273 23.68 19.25 -3.73
N PRO A 274 23.50 19.10 -2.39
CA PRO A 274 24.37 19.74 -1.41
C PRO A 274 25.76 19.11 -1.46
N SER A 275 26.82 19.90 -1.52
CA SER A 275 28.17 19.37 -1.63
C SER A 275 29.21 20.19 -0.89
N SER A 276 30.03 19.51 -0.10
CA SER A 276 31.27 20.04 0.47
C SER A 276 32.53 19.57 -0.28
N HIS A 277 32.36 18.83 -1.38
CA HIS A 277 33.45 18.25 -2.15
C HIS A 277 34.29 19.34 -2.85
N ASP A 278 35.56 19.01 -3.11
CA ASP A 278 36.37 19.81 -3.99
C ASP A 278 35.90 19.71 -5.46
N SER A 279 36.40 20.60 -6.31
CA SER A 279 35.95 20.73 -7.71
C SER A 279 36.15 19.47 -8.55
N GLU A 280 37.19 18.68 -8.27
CA GLU A 280 37.51 17.46 -9.06
C GLU A 280 36.55 16.31 -8.69
N SER A 281 36.34 16.09 -7.40
CA SER A 281 35.40 15.06 -6.90
C SER A 281 33.98 15.36 -7.32
N LEU A 282 33.57 16.65 -7.25
CA LEU A 282 32.27 17.09 -7.70
C LEU A 282 32.07 16.87 -9.20
N LYS A 283 33.08 17.16 -10.03
CA LYS A 283 33.03 16.95 -11.47
C LYS A 283 32.79 15.48 -11.80
N ARG A 284 33.54 14.57 -11.18
CA ARG A 284 33.38 13.11 -11.37
C ARG A 284 31.97 12.63 -10.99
N LEU A 285 31.44 13.13 -9.87
CA LEU A 285 30.07 12.80 -9.43
C LEU A 285 29.04 13.21 -10.48
N ILE A 286 29.15 14.44 -10.99
CA ILE A 286 28.22 14.94 -12.01
C ILE A 286 28.36 14.21 -13.35
N GLU A 287 29.56 13.95 -13.80
CA GLU A 287 29.81 13.16 -15.01
C GLU A 287 29.21 11.75 -14.90
N ASN A 288 29.34 11.10 -13.74
CA ASN A 288 28.73 9.81 -13.47
C ASN A 288 27.19 9.91 -13.48
N LEU A 289 26.61 10.92 -12.81
CA LEU A 289 25.17 11.16 -12.79
C LEU A 289 24.61 11.37 -14.21
N ILE A 290 25.24 12.22 -15.01
CA ILE A 290 24.83 12.51 -16.39
C ILE A 290 24.89 11.24 -17.23
N SER A 291 25.98 10.47 -17.14
CA SER A 291 26.15 9.25 -17.92
C SER A 291 25.14 8.14 -17.61
N LYS A 292 24.57 8.17 -16.39
CA LYS A 292 23.60 7.19 -15.89
C LYS A 292 22.18 7.74 -15.79
N THR A 293 21.84 8.84 -16.47
CA THR A 293 20.49 9.42 -16.42
C THR A 293 19.96 9.62 -17.83
N SER A 294 18.95 8.83 -18.21
CA SER A 294 18.31 8.91 -19.53
C SER A 294 17.13 9.89 -19.59
N TYR A 295 16.69 10.45 -18.46
CA TYR A 295 15.63 11.45 -18.44
C TYR A 295 16.03 12.71 -19.21
N PRO A 296 15.22 13.20 -20.19
CA PRO A 296 15.71 14.17 -21.17
C PRO A 296 15.72 15.63 -20.70
N ASN A 297 15.00 15.98 -19.62
CA ASN A 297 14.74 17.38 -19.26
C ASN A 297 15.06 17.65 -17.77
N TYR A 298 16.34 17.81 -17.46
CA TYR A 298 16.78 18.18 -16.10
C TYR A 298 17.94 19.17 -16.12
N ASP A 299 18.12 19.91 -15.04
CA ASP A 299 19.34 20.67 -14.76
C ASP A 299 19.90 20.26 -13.39
N ILE A 300 21.21 20.44 -13.23
CA ILE A 300 21.92 20.11 -11.99
C ILE A 300 22.28 21.41 -11.29
N VAL A 301 21.89 21.49 -10.01
CA VAL A 301 22.15 22.63 -9.12
C VAL A 301 22.94 22.13 -7.92
N VAL A 302 24.22 22.47 -7.89
CA VAL A 302 25.11 22.12 -6.78
C VAL A 302 25.09 23.24 -5.75
N LEU A 303 24.84 22.89 -4.51
CA LEU A 303 24.94 23.79 -3.38
C LEU A 303 26.31 23.64 -2.73
N GLN A 304 27.21 24.57 -3.04
CA GLN A 304 28.53 24.61 -2.42
C GLN A 304 28.43 25.15 -1.01
N LEU A 305 28.72 24.30 -0.03
CA LEU A 305 28.70 24.66 1.40
C LEU A 305 30.07 25.24 1.83
N GLY A 306 30.05 26.40 2.47
CA GLY A 306 31.26 27.07 3.02
C GLY A 306 31.96 28.07 2.10
N ASP A 307 33.03 28.67 2.61
CA ASP A 307 33.75 29.85 2.04
C ASP A 307 34.87 29.41 1.07
N ARG A 308 34.63 28.51 0.13
CA ARG A 308 35.62 28.09 -0.86
C ARG A 308 35.55 28.96 -2.13
N ASP A 309 36.49 29.89 -2.29
CA ASP A 309 36.51 30.88 -3.37
C ASP A 309 36.81 30.37 -4.80
N LYS A 310 36.89 29.06 -5.03
CA LYS A 310 37.43 28.50 -6.27
C LYS A 310 36.47 27.76 -7.19
N VAL A 311 35.17 27.79 -6.98
CA VAL A 311 34.22 27.18 -7.89
C VAL A 311 33.57 28.27 -8.74
N HIS A 312 33.72 28.18 -10.07
CA HIS A 312 33.05 29.07 -11.01
C HIS A 312 31.54 28.89 -10.96
N ASP A 313 30.76 29.97 -11.12
CA ASP A 313 29.28 29.98 -11.05
C ASP A 313 28.61 29.09 -12.13
N ARG A 314 29.36 28.70 -13.15
CA ARG A 314 29.02 27.69 -14.15
C ARG A 314 30.24 26.86 -14.48
N CYS A 315 30.14 25.56 -14.35
CA CYS A 315 31.17 24.62 -14.78
C CYS A 315 30.50 23.55 -15.68
N GLY A 316 30.54 23.77 -17.02
CA GLY A 316 29.91 22.86 -17.96
C GLY A 316 28.38 22.81 -17.80
N ASP A 317 27.85 21.61 -17.59
CA ASP A 317 26.41 21.29 -17.61
C ASP A 317 25.68 21.51 -16.28
N PHE A 318 26.27 22.19 -15.31
CA PHE A 318 25.64 22.41 -13.99
C PHE A 318 25.87 23.85 -13.48
N ARG A 319 24.96 24.28 -12.59
CA ARG A 319 25.04 25.55 -11.86
C ARG A 319 25.56 25.31 -10.46
N VAL A 320 26.41 26.23 -9.97
CA VAL A 320 26.86 26.21 -8.57
C VAL A 320 26.23 27.41 -7.83
N LEU A 321 25.48 27.10 -6.80
CA LEU A 321 24.97 28.08 -5.85
C LEU A 321 25.83 28.04 -4.57
N ARG A 322 26.26 29.21 -4.10
CA ARG A 322 27.05 29.30 -2.88
C ARG A 322 26.15 29.63 -1.70
N PHE A 323 26.31 28.86 -0.64
CA PHE A 323 25.60 29.10 0.60
C PHE A 323 26.60 29.19 1.77
N ARG A 324 26.64 30.35 2.44
CA ARG A 324 27.68 30.64 3.47
C ARG A 324 27.40 29.96 4.79
N ASP A 325 26.14 29.77 5.13
CA ASP A 325 25.71 29.14 6.38
C ASP A 325 25.60 27.62 6.23
N ALA A 326 26.71 26.91 6.30
CA ALA A 326 26.77 25.47 6.14
C ALA A 326 26.13 24.68 7.31
N ALA A 327 25.70 25.38 8.40
CA ALA A 327 25.21 24.70 9.59
C ALA A 327 23.78 24.15 9.46
N ASN A 328 23.01 24.59 8.44
CA ASN A 328 21.61 24.22 8.29
C ASN A 328 21.31 23.69 6.88
N ALA A 329 21.23 22.36 6.76
CA ALA A 329 20.95 21.69 5.49
C ALA A 329 19.52 21.97 4.99
N SER A 330 18.54 22.12 5.87
CA SER A 330 17.16 22.47 5.51
C SER A 330 17.08 23.86 4.87
N ALA A 331 17.72 24.88 5.49
CA ALA A 331 17.80 26.23 4.95
C ALA A 331 18.51 26.26 3.59
N THR A 332 19.55 25.45 3.46
CA THR A 332 20.31 25.32 2.21
C THR A 332 19.46 24.75 1.08
N LYS A 333 18.69 23.68 1.33
CA LYS A 333 17.77 23.08 0.38
C LYS A 333 16.64 24.06 0.02
N ASN A 334 16.05 24.75 1.00
CA ASN A 334 15.03 25.79 0.78
C ASN A 334 15.55 26.92 -0.12
N TYR A 335 16.76 27.41 0.14
CA TYR A 335 17.41 28.43 -0.69
C TYR A 335 17.57 27.96 -2.13
N ALA A 336 18.05 26.73 -2.35
CA ALA A 336 18.19 26.19 -3.71
C ALA A 336 16.86 26.17 -4.47
N VAL A 337 15.79 25.77 -3.81
CA VAL A 337 14.45 25.78 -4.40
C VAL A 337 14.04 27.18 -4.86
N GLN A 338 14.36 28.23 -4.07
CA GLN A 338 14.08 29.61 -4.43
C GLN A 338 14.89 30.09 -5.65
N GLN A 339 16.08 29.51 -5.89
CA GLN A 339 16.96 29.86 -6.99
C GLN A 339 16.68 29.05 -8.29
N THR A 340 15.67 28.19 -8.28
CA THR A 340 15.27 27.36 -9.43
C THR A 340 13.82 27.67 -9.82
N ASP A 341 13.43 27.32 -11.04
CA ASP A 341 12.08 27.51 -11.60
C ASP A 341 11.41 26.22 -12.08
N SER A 342 12.12 25.08 -12.00
CA SER A 342 11.63 23.79 -12.48
C SER A 342 10.38 23.34 -11.70
N PRO A 343 9.36 22.81 -12.38
CA PRO A 343 8.13 22.34 -11.73
C PRO A 343 8.35 21.13 -10.81
N TRP A 344 9.42 20.36 -11.04
CA TRP A 344 9.79 19.24 -10.20
C TRP A 344 11.18 19.44 -9.60
N LEU A 345 11.34 18.96 -8.36
CA LEU A 345 12.54 19.12 -7.54
C LEU A 345 13.02 17.75 -7.10
N LEU A 346 14.25 17.41 -7.43
CA LEU A 346 14.90 16.21 -6.90
C LEU A 346 15.97 16.62 -5.89
N PHE A 347 15.82 16.19 -4.66
CA PHE A 347 16.89 16.25 -3.66
C PHE A 347 17.72 14.98 -3.80
N LEU A 348 19.02 15.13 -4.01
CA LEU A 348 19.95 14.03 -4.22
C LEU A 348 21.19 14.22 -3.36
N ASP A 349 21.50 13.23 -2.53
CA ASP A 349 22.74 13.22 -1.75
C ASP A 349 23.94 12.97 -2.68
N PRO A 350 25.08 13.65 -2.47
CA PRO A 350 26.28 13.46 -3.30
C PRO A 350 26.87 12.04 -3.25
N GLY A 351 26.51 11.23 -2.25
CA GLY A 351 26.88 9.82 -2.16
C GLY A 351 25.93 8.87 -2.86
N ALA A 352 24.87 9.37 -3.52
CA ALA A 352 23.90 8.55 -4.22
C ALA A 352 24.25 8.39 -5.71
N GLU A 353 24.40 7.14 -6.17
CA GLU A 353 24.76 6.81 -7.55
C GLU A 353 23.70 5.95 -8.23
N PRO A 354 23.10 6.39 -9.35
CA PRO A 354 22.14 5.58 -10.10
C PRO A 354 22.71 4.24 -10.57
N ILE A 355 21.89 3.18 -10.48
CA ILE A 355 22.23 1.84 -10.99
C ILE A 355 21.75 1.70 -12.43
N GLU A 356 20.47 1.97 -12.68
CA GLU A 356 19.83 1.87 -13.99
C GLU A 356 19.59 3.26 -14.59
N ALA A 357 19.70 3.40 -15.91
CA ALA A 357 19.64 4.71 -16.56
C ALA A 357 18.25 5.37 -16.52
N ASP A 358 17.19 4.61 -16.41
CA ASP A 358 15.81 5.09 -16.39
C ASP A 358 15.25 5.43 -14.99
N TRP A 359 16.09 5.39 -13.95
CA TRP A 359 15.71 5.63 -12.56
C TRP A 359 14.91 6.92 -12.34
N LEU A 360 15.32 8.03 -12.98
CA LEU A 360 14.65 9.32 -12.83
C LEU A 360 13.34 9.35 -13.61
N THR A 361 13.28 8.67 -14.76
CA THR A 361 12.03 8.46 -15.52
C THR A 361 11.01 7.69 -14.68
N ILE A 362 11.42 6.61 -14.02
CA ILE A 362 10.58 5.83 -13.13
C ILE A 362 10.00 6.69 -11.99
N MET A 363 10.83 7.52 -11.37
CA MET A 363 10.33 8.44 -10.33
C MET A 363 9.35 9.47 -10.90
N ALA A 364 9.63 9.99 -12.10
CA ALA A 364 8.81 10.97 -12.80
C ALA A 364 7.42 10.42 -13.17
N GLU A 365 7.33 9.14 -13.53
CA GLU A 365 6.07 8.42 -13.78
C GLU A 365 5.11 8.48 -12.58
N HIS A 366 5.62 8.55 -11.37
CA HIS A 366 4.79 8.68 -10.16
C HIS A 366 4.50 10.12 -9.79
N VAL A 367 5.50 11.02 -9.83
CA VAL A 367 5.34 12.40 -9.39
C VAL A 367 4.46 13.24 -10.31
N GLN A 368 4.25 12.82 -11.56
CA GLN A 368 3.33 13.51 -12.48
C GLN A 368 1.86 13.45 -12.02
N ARG A 369 1.49 12.48 -11.18
CA ARG A 369 0.14 12.34 -10.62
C ARG A 369 -0.14 13.45 -9.59
N SER A 370 -1.31 14.07 -9.70
CA SER A 370 -1.69 15.22 -8.85
C SER A 370 -1.78 14.89 -7.37
N GLU A 371 -2.11 13.66 -7.02
CA GLU A 371 -2.22 13.15 -5.66
C GLU A 371 -0.88 12.77 -5.02
N VAL A 372 0.23 12.76 -5.78
CA VAL A 372 1.55 12.39 -5.27
C VAL A 372 2.33 13.63 -4.82
N GLY A 373 2.76 13.63 -3.57
CA GLY A 373 3.61 14.69 -2.98
C GLY A 373 5.10 14.43 -3.15
N ALA A 374 5.53 13.19 -2.87
CA ALA A 374 6.94 12.80 -3.02
C ALA A 374 7.09 11.35 -3.48
N VAL A 375 8.20 11.08 -4.14
CA VAL A 375 8.62 9.76 -4.61
C VAL A 375 10.02 9.47 -4.07
N GLY A 376 10.20 8.33 -3.41
CA GLY A 376 11.50 7.85 -2.93
C GLY A 376 11.96 6.62 -3.70
N ALA A 377 13.26 6.54 -3.88
CA ALA A 377 13.95 5.44 -4.53
C ALA A 377 14.39 4.35 -3.53
N ARG A 378 14.74 3.18 -4.03
CA ARG A 378 15.43 2.13 -3.29
C ARG A 378 16.90 2.46 -3.18
N LEU A 379 17.44 2.56 -1.97
CA LEU A 379 18.85 2.80 -1.73
C LEU A 379 19.53 1.51 -1.24
N ILE A 380 20.67 1.22 -1.86
CA ILE A 380 21.47 0.01 -1.64
C ILE A 380 22.86 0.43 -1.19
N SER A 381 23.39 -0.19 -0.14
CA SER A 381 24.76 0.06 0.29
C SER A 381 25.77 -0.55 -0.67
N PRO A 382 27.04 -0.12 -0.64
CA PRO A 382 28.11 -0.78 -1.39
C PRO A 382 28.37 -2.24 -0.99
N LYS A 383 27.75 -2.70 0.10
CA LYS A 383 27.83 -4.09 0.58
C LYS A 383 26.62 -4.93 0.12
N ASP A 384 25.87 -4.45 -0.86
CA ASP A 384 24.63 -5.07 -1.35
C ASP A 384 23.59 -5.35 -0.25
N THR A 385 23.42 -4.37 0.66
CA THR A 385 22.35 -4.38 1.66
C THR A 385 21.40 -3.20 1.47
N ILE A 386 20.17 -3.34 1.94
CA ILE A 386 19.17 -2.27 1.92
C ILE A 386 19.59 -1.15 2.87
N GLU A 387 19.78 0.04 2.37
CA GLU A 387 19.92 1.26 3.15
C GLU A 387 18.57 1.94 3.37
N HIS A 388 17.74 2.00 2.32
CA HIS A 388 16.42 2.58 2.40
C HIS A 388 15.42 1.92 1.46
N ALA A 389 14.22 1.63 2.01
CA ALA A 389 13.07 1.13 1.26
C ALA A 389 11.76 1.71 1.81
N GLY A 390 11.77 3.01 2.15
CA GLY A 390 10.71 3.70 2.86
C GLY A 390 10.93 3.76 4.37
N PHE A 391 10.34 4.74 5.05
CA PHE A 391 10.39 4.85 6.51
C PHE A 391 9.14 4.27 7.16
N VAL A 392 9.35 3.48 8.21
CA VAL A 392 8.34 3.07 9.18
C VAL A 392 8.48 3.96 10.41
N LEU A 393 7.39 4.60 10.82
CA LEU A 393 7.39 5.55 11.93
C LEU A 393 7.14 4.85 13.27
N GLY A 394 7.66 5.45 14.34
CA GLY A 394 7.50 4.95 15.70
C GLY A 394 8.21 3.63 16.02
N VAL A 395 9.06 3.14 15.11
CA VAL A 395 9.88 1.96 15.29
C VAL A 395 11.30 2.38 15.65
N ASN A 396 11.82 1.86 16.74
CA ASN A 396 13.19 2.13 17.23
C ASN A 396 13.54 3.65 17.31
N GLY A 397 12.58 4.48 17.69
CA GLY A 397 12.73 5.93 17.79
C GLY A 397 11.64 6.69 17.03
N ILE A 398 12.02 7.68 16.22
CA ILE A 398 11.07 8.42 15.38
C ILE A 398 10.73 7.64 14.12
N ALA A 399 11.73 7.07 13.47
CA ALA A 399 11.54 6.27 12.26
C ALA A 399 12.72 5.32 12.04
N GLN A 400 12.44 4.22 11.38
CA GLN A 400 13.47 3.30 10.89
C GLN A 400 13.20 2.98 9.41
N SER A 401 14.28 2.87 8.64
CA SER A 401 14.19 2.41 7.25
C SER A 401 13.72 0.95 7.20
N ALA A 402 12.73 0.68 6.37
CA ALA A 402 12.19 -0.66 6.18
C ALA A 402 13.29 -1.62 5.69
N PHE A 403 13.40 -2.78 6.33
CA PHE A 403 14.37 -3.83 6.01
C PHE A 403 15.84 -3.39 5.98
N HIS A 404 16.20 -2.33 6.71
CA HIS A 404 17.57 -1.84 6.76
C HIS A 404 18.56 -2.96 7.13
N GLY A 405 19.66 -3.08 6.39
CA GLY A 405 20.70 -4.07 6.57
C GLY A 405 20.40 -5.47 6.00
N PHE A 406 19.19 -5.71 5.46
CA PHE A 406 18.89 -6.95 4.75
C PHE A 406 19.59 -6.99 3.38
N PRO A 407 19.84 -8.18 2.79
CA PRO A 407 20.40 -8.29 1.44
C PRO A 407 19.57 -7.50 0.41
N ALA A 408 20.21 -6.87 -0.55
CA ALA A 408 19.56 -6.04 -1.56
C ALA A 408 18.45 -6.78 -2.33
N GLU A 409 18.63 -8.06 -2.60
CA GLU A 409 17.65 -8.89 -3.32
C GLU A 409 16.63 -9.60 -2.39
N HIS A 410 16.64 -9.28 -1.09
CA HIS A 410 15.67 -9.85 -0.15
C HIS A 410 14.23 -9.47 -0.57
N PRO A 411 13.29 -10.43 -0.63
CA PRO A 411 11.94 -10.14 -1.11
C PRO A 411 11.09 -9.32 -0.11
N GLY A 412 11.45 -9.33 1.16
CA GLY A 412 10.58 -8.85 2.24
C GLY A 412 9.53 -9.87 2.65
N VAL A 413 8.76 -9.58 3.69
CA VAL A 413 7.58 -10.35 4.07
C VAL A 413 6.54 -10.19 2.96
N ASN A 414 5.95 -11.30 2.51
CA ASN A 414 4.99 -11.31 1.40
C ASN A 414 5.48 -10.54 0.15
N ARG A 415 6.80 -10.53 -0.07
CA ARG A 415 7.49 -9.92 -1.23
C ARG A 415 7.31 -8.39 -1.37
N GLN A 416 6.87 -7.73 -0.33
CA GLN A 416 6.51 -6.31 -0.36
C GLN A 416 7.69 -5.35 -0.63
N LEU A 417 8.95 -5.77 -0.45
CA LEU A 417 10.13 -4.99 -0.85
C LEU A 417 10.25 -4.78 -2.36
N GLN A 418 9.63 -5.64 -3.14
CA GLN A 418 9.68 -5.61 -4.62
C GLN A 418 8.44 -4.93 -5.22
N MET A 419 7.57 -4.36 -4.38
CA MET A 419 6.31 -3.75 -4.79
C MET A 419 6.37 -2.23 -4.62
N ILE A 420 5.76 -1.53 -5.57
CA ILE A 420 5.49 -0.10 -5.43
C ILE A 420 4.44 0.06 -4.34
N ARG A 421 4.69 0.98 -3.38
CA ARG A 421 3.75 1.15 -2.28
C ARG A 421 3.83 2.55 -1.66
N ASN A 422 2.85 2.85 -0.82
CA ASN A 422 2.88 4.08 -0.05
C ASN A 422 3.57 3.84 1.30
N TYR A 423 4.27 4.87 1.75
CA TYR A 423 4.84 5.00 3.08
C TYR A 423 4.48 6.34 3.70
N SER A 424 4.70 6.48 4.99
CA SER A 424 4.51 7.76 5.67
C SER A 424 5.62 8.75 5.34
N ALA A 425 6.83 8.27 5.04
CA ALA A 425 7.94 9.08 4.59
C ALA A 425 8.95 8.27 3.76
N VAL A 426 9.75 9.00 2.98
CA VAL A 426 10.91 8.50 2.24
C VAL A 426 12.13 9.36 2.51
N SER A 427 13.33 8.86 2.21
CA SER A 427 14.59 9.55 2.49
C SER A 427 14.87 10.66 1.49
N GLY A 428 15.33 11.80 1.98
CA GLY A 428 15.84 12.91 1.18
C GLY A 428 17.19 12.64 0.49
N VAL A 429 17.80 11.48 0.75
CA VAL A 429 18.98 11.01 -0.03
C VAL A 429 18.64 10.91 -1.52
N CYS A 430 17.42 10.48 -1.85
CA CYS A 430 16.89 10.54 -3.21
C CYS A 430 15.36 10.71 -3.15
N MET A 431 14.89 11.96 -3.24
CA MET A 431 13.48 12.29 -3.13
C MET A 431 13.06 13.27 -4.24
N LEU A 432 12.15 12.83 -5.10
CA LEU A 432 11.53 13.66 -6.14
C LEU A 432 10.19 14.19 -5.63
N THR A 433 9.97 15.50 -5.77
CA THR A 433 8.73 16.16 -5.34
C THR A 433 8.28 17.23 -6.34
N ARG A 434 7.04 17.67 -6.22
CA ARG A 434 6.51 18.79 -6.99
C ARG A 434 6.78 20.10 -6.28
N ARG A 435 7.17 21.12 -7.04
CA ARG A 435 7.41 22.49 -6.52
C ARG A 435 6.18 23.10 -5.87
N ASP A 436 5.01 22.98 -6.51
CA ASP A 436 3.75 23.52 -6.01
C ASP A 436 3.39 22.90 -4.64
N VAL A 437 3.54 21.59 -4.49
CA VAL A 437 3.33 20.89 -3.22
C VAL A 437 4.36 21.35 -2.18
N PHE A 438 5.65 21.39 -2.54
CA PHE A 438 6.72 21.84 -1.66
C PHE A 438 6.47 23.25 -1.11
N GLN A 439 6.06 24.17 -1.99
CA GLN A 439 5.74 25.56 -1.60
C GLN A 439 4.46 25.64 -0.75
N GLN A 440 3.42 24.88 -1.10
CA GLN A 440 2.16 24.83 -0.36
C GLN A 440 2.36 24.45 1.11
N ILE A 441 3.26 23.50 1.38
CA ILE A 441 3.50 23.01 2.75
C ILE A 441 4.61 23.77 3.48
N GLY A 442 5.20 24.80 2.86
CA GLY A 442 6.23 25.68 3.44
C GLY A 442 7.66 25.13 3.42
N GLY A 443 7.93 24.06 2.63
CA GLY A 443 9.26 23.50 2.48
C GLY A 443 9.79 22.77 3.72
N PHE A 444 11.13 22.59 3.78
CA PHE A 444 11.79 22.00 4.94
C PHE A 444 11.70 22.91 6.17
N ASP A 445 11.52 22.32 7.34
CA ASP A 445 11.63 23.03 8.61
C ASP A 445 13.10 23.23 8.96
N GLU A 446 13.51 24.48 9.03
CA GLU A 446 14.91 24.86 9.31
C GLU A 446 15.34 24.64 10.76
N ALA A 447 14.39 24.36 11.66
CA ALA A 447 14.68 23.96 13.02
C ALA A 447 15.06 22.47 13.17
N LEU A 448 14.83 21.67 12.11
CA LEU A 448 15.11 20.23 12.12
C LEU A 448 16.41 19.90 11.40
N SER A 449 17.16 18.97 11.96
CA SER A 449 18.35 18.38 11.34
C SER A 449 17.98 17.48 10.16
N ASP A 450 18.95 17.21 9.29
CA ASP A 450 18.82 16.27 8.17
C ASP A 450 18.25 14.91 8.62
N GLY A 451 17.47 14.31 7.75
CA GLY A 451 16.77 13.04 7.98
C GLY A 451 15.45 13.20 8.75
N LEU A 452 15.39 13.99 9.85
CA LEU A 452 14.10 14.31 10.49
C LEU A 452 13.35 15.40 9.72
N ALA A 453 14.06 16.34 9.09
CA ALA A 453 13.46 17.31 8.18
C ALA A 453 12.82 16.66 6.96
N ASP A 454 13.41 15.60 6.41
CA ASP A 454 12.83 14.84 5.29
C ASP A 454 11.52 14.14 5.70
N ILE A 455 11.51 13.53 6.90
CA ILE A 455 10.33 12.89 7.48
C ILE A 455 9.21 13.92 7.74
N ASP A 456 9.55 15.06 8.37
CA ASP A 456 8.61 16.15 8.63
C ASP A 456 8.00 16.68 7.33
N LEU A 457 8.82 16.87 6.29
CA LEU A 457 8.35 17.28 4.95
C LEU A 457 7.32 16.31 4.38
N CYS A 458 7.62 15.02 4.41
CA CYS A 458 6.69 13.98 3.95
C CYS A 458 5.39 13.97 4.77
N LEU A 459 5.48 14.14 6.11
CA LEU A 459 4.31 14.18 6.98
C LEU A 459 3.45 15.43 6.76
N LYS A 460 4.04 16.58 6.47
CA LYS A 460 3.31 17.78 6.03
C LYS A 460 2.57 17.54 4.72
N MET A 461 3.21 16.88 3.73
CA MET A 461 2.56 16.51 2.47
C MET A 461 1.37 15.58 2.73
N ARG A 462 1.55 14.56 3.57
CA ARG A 462 0.46 13.63 3.94
C ARG A 462 -0.70 14.34 4.64
N ARG A 463 -0.41 15.24 5.58
CA ARG A 463 -1.43 16.07 6.26
C ARG A 463 -2.20 16.96 5.27
N ALA A 464 -1.57 17.37 4.17
CA ALA A 464 -2.20 18.09 3.07
C ALA A 464 -2.94 17.16 2.08
N GLY A 465 -2.99 15.84 2.32
CA GLY A 465 -3.72 14.86 1.50
C GLY A 465 -2.90 14.19 0.39
N TYR A 466 -1.59 14.44 0.31
CA TYR A 466 -0.75 13.83 -0.72
C TYR A 466 -0.21 12.45 -0.31
N LEU A 467 -0.02 11.60 -1.30
CA LEU A 467 0.63 10.29 -1.17
C LEU A 467 2.15 10.43 -1.21
N ILE A 468 2.83 9.61 -0.42
CA ILE A 468 4.27 9.40 -0.52
C ILE A 468 4.49 8.01 -1.11
N VAL A 469 5.16 7.94 -2.25
CA VAL A 469 5.35 6.71 -3.03
C VAL A 469 6.78 6.22 -2.87
N TYR A 470 6.94 4.96 -2.55
CA TYR A 470 8.20 4.24 -2.70
C TYR A 470 8.15 3.39 -3.95
N THR A 471 9.18 3.48 -4.80
CA THR A 471 9.34 2.61 -5.95
C THR A 471 10.64 1.80 -5.85
N PRO A 472 10.57 0.46 -5.85
CA PRO A 472 11.74 -0.40 -5.84
C PRO A 472 12.47 -0.45 -7.18
N LEU A 473 11.88 0.13 -8.23
CA LEU A 473 12.42 0.11 -9.60
C LEU A 473 13.47 1.20 -9.81
N ALA A 474 13.36 2.34 -9.15
CA ALA A 474 14.41 3.36 -9.11
C ALA A 474 15.44 2.96 -8.06
N LYS A 475 16.58 2.43 -8.49
CA LYS A 475 17.63 1.91 -7.62
C LYS A 475 18.89 2.78 -7.68
N LEU A 476 19.41 3.13 -6.52
CA LEU A 476 20.67 3.86 -6.40
C LEU A 476 21.56 3.18 -5.35
N TYR A 477 22.86 3.16 -5.59
CA TYR A 477 23.82 2.94 -4.51
C TYR A 477 23.83 4.18 -3.61
N SER A 478 24.01 3.98 -2.32
CA SER A 478 24.16 5.06 -1.34
C SER A 478 25.36 4.78 -0.46
N ASN A 479 26.31 5.71 -0.49
CA ASN A 479 27.46 5.74 0.41
C ASN A 479 27.22 6.68 1.61
N THR A 480 25.99 7.15 1.80
CA THR A 480 25.65 8.07 2.89
C THR A 480 25.82 7.33 4.21
N PRO A 481 26.66 7.84 5.12
CA PRO A 481 26.85 7.20 6.42
C PRO A 481 25.53 7.07 7.16
N ALA A 482 25.31 5.93 7.83
CA ALA A 482 24.22 5.80 8.77
C ALA A 482 24.34 6.91 9.83
N ARG A 483 23.20 7.49 10.21
CA ARG A 483 23.14 8.55 11.21
C ARG A 483 23.63 8.02 12.56
N GLU A 484 24.80 8.47 13.01
CA GLU A 484 25.46 7.93 14.21
C GLU A 484 24.91 8.48 15.53
N GLU A 485 24.35 9.69 15.55
CA GLU A 485 23.87 10.31 16.80
C GLU A 485 22.39 10.68 16.75
N ARG A 486 21.67 10.32 17.82
CA ARG A 486 20.30 10.72 18.05
C ARG A 486 20.27 12.16 18.54
N ASP A 487 19.63 13.03 17.79
CA ASP A 487 19.36 14.41 18.21
C ASP A 487 18.06 14.45 19.03
N LEU A 488 18.20 14.37 20.35
CA LEU A 488 17.08 14.33 21.30
C LEU A 488 16.20 15.58 21.21
N THR A 489 16.76 16.74 20.86
CA THR A 489 16.00 17.99 20.71
C THR A 489 15.09 17.91 19.50
N ASN A 490 15.61 17.49 18.36
CA ASN A 490 14.85 17.31 17.15
C ASN A 490 13.83 16.16 17.28
N GLU A 491 14.19 15.07 17.98
CA GLU A 491 13.23 14.00 18.29
C GLU A 491 12.06 14.52 19.15
N ALA A 492 12.31 15.40 20.12
CA ALA A 492 11.27 15.99 20.95
C ALA A 492 10.28 16.83 20.11
N ILE A 493 10.80 17.64 19.17
CA ILE A 493 9.98 18.42 18.23
C ILE A 493 9.10 17.48 17.40
N MET A 494 9.68 16.40 16.85
CA MET A 494 8.95 15.42 16.05
C MET A 494 7.84 14.73 16.86
N ARG A 495 8.13 14.31 18.10
CA ARG A 495 7.14 13.69 19.00
C ARG A 495 6.01 14.64 19.37
N GLN A 496 6.32 15.91 19.62
CA GLN A 496 5.31 16.91 19.93
C GLN A 496 4.39 17.17 18.73
N ARG A 497 4.93 17.20 17.51
CA ARG A 497 4.21 17.57 16.28
C ARG A 497 3.42 16.41 15.67
N TRP A 498 3.94 15.18 15.81
CA TRP A 498 3.50 14.00 15.07
C TRP A 498 3.19 12.79 15.96
N SER A 499 2.78 13.04 17.24
CA SER A 499 2.51 11.97 18.22
C SER A 499 1.60 10.87 17.68
N ASP A 500 0.49 11.26 17.07
CA ASP A 500 -0.54 10.40 16.55
C ASP A 500 0.00 9.39 15.53
N ILE A 501 0.72 9.90 14.52
CA ILE A 501 1.27 9.06 13.46
C ILE A 501 2.51 8.26 13.91
N LEU A 502 3.23 8.74 14.93
CA LEU A 502 4.33 7.99 15.54
C LEU A 502 3.82 6.85 16.43
N GLU A 503 2.63 6.98 17.00
CA GLU A 503 1.96 5.91 17.72
C GLU A 503 1.40 4.86 16.77
N GLN A 504 0.83 5.29 15.65
CA GLN A 504 0.23 4.40 14.66
C GLN A 504 0.53 4.87 13.23
N ASP A 505 1.63 4.36 12.66
CA ASP A 505 1.92 4.55 11.24
C ASP A 505 0.89 3.77 10.41
N PRO A 506 0.07 4.42 9.57
CA PRO A 506 -0.97 3.74 8.81
C PRO A 506 -0.43 2.73 7.78
N TYR A 507 0.83 2.84 7.39
CA TYR A 507 1.43 1.88 6.47
C TYR A 507 2.20 0.75 7.17
N TYR A 508 2.10 0.69 8.51
CA TYR A 508 2.71 -0.35 9.34
C TYR A 508 1.71 -0.86 10.38
N ASN A 509 1.23 -2.09 10.20
CA ASN A 509 0.21 -2.67 11.06
C ASN A 509 0.65 -2.65 12.55
N PRO A 510 -0.22 -2.26 13.49
CA PRO A 510 0.14 -2.13 14.92
C PRO A 510 0.52 -3.48 15.57
N ASN A 511 0.16 -4.61 14.98
CA ASN A 511 0.51 -5.95 15.45
C ASN A 511 1.91 -6.42 14.97
N LEU A 512 2.58 -5.62 14.17
CA LEU A 512 3.97 -5.87 13.77
C LEU A 512 4.96 -5.40 14.83
N SER A 513 6.18 -5.93 14.76
CA SER A 513 7.26 -5.63 15.70
C SER A 513 7.60 -4.13 15.75
N ARG A 514 7.67 -3.54 16.95
CA ARG A 514 8.15 -2.16 17.16
C ARG A 514 9.65 -2.08 17.40
N ALA A 515 10.34 -3.23 17.49
CA ALA A 515 11.79 -3.27 17.69
C ALA A 515 12.57 -3.11 16.36
N ARG A 516 11.98 -3.54 15.24
CA ARG A 516 12.61 -3.50 13.91
C ARG A 516 11.54 -3.31 12.84
N ALA A 517 11.88 -2.53 11.81
CA ALA A 517 11.00 -2.27 10.65
C ALA A 517 11.16 -3.37 9.57
N ASP A 518 11.01 -4.65 9.96
CA ASP A 518 11.15 -5.82 9.09
C ASP A 518 9.83 -6.56 8.82
N PHE A 519 8.72 -5.98 9.27
CA PHE A 519 7.35 -6.47 9.07
C PHE A 519 7.08 -7.88 9.62
N VAL A 520 7.86 -8.31 10.61
CA VAL A 520 7.56 -9.53 11.35
C VAL A 520 6.51 -9.26 12.43
N VAL A 521 5.74 -10.30 12.76
CA VAL A 521 4.71 -10.22 13.81
C VAL A 521 5.34 -9.79 15.13
N GLY A 522 4.71 -8.85 15.83
CA GLY A 522 5.11 -8.42 17.17
C GLY A 522 4.98 -9.56 18.19
N LYS A 523 5.85 -9.55 19.21
CA LYS A 523 5.76 -10.51 20.31
C LYS A 523 4.80 -10.03 21.38
#